data_3f415822704e3352e56ef52946777347
#
_entry.id   3f415822704e3352e56ef52946777347
#
_cell.length_a   1.000
_cell.length_b   1.000
_cell.length_c   1.000
_cell.angle_alpha   90.00
_cell.angle_beta   90.00
_cell.angle_gamma   90.00
#
_symmetry.space_group_name_H-M   'P 1'
#
loop_
_entity.id
_entity.type
_entity.pdbx_description
1 polymer ?
#
loop_
_entity_poly.entity_id
_entity_poly.type
_entity_poly.pdbx_seq_one_letter_code
_entity_poly.pdbx_strand_id
1 'polypeptide(L)'
;MKFVFVLLLLCGSFAAFSQGRIPPKQPTRILFLFDASQSMYAKWESNTKFEIARKLLGDMVDSLQSMDNLELALRVYGHQKHYPPQDCDDTKLEVPFGKKNGGSIKKRLSEISPNGTTPIARSLEESGGDFPKDPARNIIILITDGIEECNGDPCAVSAMLQKRGIVLKPFVIGLGINKDFLKQFECVGNYFDAANESQFQQALNIVITQALNNTSIQVNLIDAYGKPSETNVPMTFY
;
A
#
# COMPACT_ATOMS: atom_id res chain seq x y z
N MET A 1 -63.18 -46.56 -36.57
CA MET A 1 -61.95 -45.82 -36.86
C MET A 1 -61.71 -44.88 -35.70
N LYS A 2 -60.76 -45.23 -34.81
CA LYS A 2 -60.39 -44.36 -33.67
C LYS A 2 -59.03 -43.72 -33.97
N PHE A 3 -58.97 -42.40 -34.11
CA PHE A 3 -57.75 -41.66 -34.24
C PHE A 3 -57.19 -41.40 -32.85
N VAL A 4 -55.98 -41.89 -32.58
CA VAL A 4 -55.20 -41.57 -31.38
C VAL A 4 -54.26 -40.43 -31.73
N PHE A 5 -54.49 -39.25 -31.13
CA PHE A 5 -53.56 -38.12 -31.23
C PHE A 5 -52.45 -38.32 -30.18
N VAL A 6 -51.26 -38.56 -30.65
CA VAL A 6 -50.06 -38.60 -29.80
C VAL A 6 -49.49 -37.15 -29.74
N LEU A 7 -49.61 -36.53 -28.55
CA LEU A 7 -49.07 -35.23 -28.24
C LEU A 7 -47.59 -35.40 -27.84
N LEU A 8 -46.66 -35.10 -28.69
CA LEU A 8 -45.21 -35.06 -28.36
C LEU A 8 -44.88 -33.76 -27.58
N LEU A 9 -44.70 -33.91 -26.26
CA LEU A 9 -44.15 -32.84 -25.43
C LEU A 9 -42.62 -32.75 -25.61
N LEU A 10 -42.21 -31.77 -26.35
CA LEU A 10 -40.80 -31.35 -26.47
C LEU A 10 -40.39 -30.58 -25.18
N CYS A 11 -39.79 -31.28 -24.21
CA CYS A 11 -39.11 -30.66 -23.10
C CYS A 11 -37.81 -30.01 -23.58
N GLY A 12 -37.87 -28.75 -23.95
CA GLY A 12 -36.69 -27.95 -24.22
C GLY A 12 -35.93 -27.65 -22.93
N SER A 13 -34.80 -28.31 -22.69
CA SER A 13 -33.89 -28.00 -21.58
C SER A 13 -33.22 -26.67 -21.86
N PHE A 14 -33.73 -25.60 -21.27
CA PHE A 14 -33.01 -24.33 -21.20
C PHE A 14 -31.80 -24.50 -20.27
N ALA A 15 -30.63 -24.72 -20.85
CA ALA A 15 -29.38 -24.56 -20.11
C ALA A 15 -29.24 -23.07 -19.76
N ALA A 16 -29.55 -22.71 -18.54
CA ALA A 16 -29.26 -21.39 -17.98
C ALA A 16 -27.74 -21.26 -17.89
N PHE A 17 -27.14 -20.61 -18.89
CA PHE A 17 -25.77 -20.12 -18.78
C PHE A 17 -25.76 -19.08 -17.66
N SER A 18 -25.28 -19.49 -16.48
CA SER A 18 -24.91 -18.57 -15.41
C SER A 18 -23.76 -17.70 -15.95
N GLN A 19 -24.10 -16.52 -16.45
CA GLN A 19 -23.08 -15.49 -16.73
C GLN A 19 -22.46 -15.16 -15.37
N GLY A 20 -21.25 -15.70 -15.14
CA GLY A 20 -20.46 -15.36 -13.97
C GLY A 20 -20.29 -13.83 -13.94
N ARG A 21 -20.96 -13.17 -12.99
CA ARG A 21 -20.77 -11.75 -12.74
C ARG A 21 -19.30 -11.56 -12.42
N ILE A 22 -18.56 -10.85 -13.28
CA ILE A 22 -17.20 -10.40 -12.95
C ILE A 22 -17.35 -9.58 -11.66
N PRO A 23 -16.71 -10.00 -10.56
CA PRO A 23 -16.82 -9.25 -9.31
C PRO A 23 -16.33 -7.81 -9.56
N PRO A 24 -16.99 -6.82 -8.97
CA PRO A 24 -16.58 -5.43 -9.12
C PRO A 24 -15.11 -5.30 -8.71
N LYS A 25 -14.33 -4.60 -9.54
CA LYS A 25 -12.91 -4.35 -9.26
C LYS A 25 -12.79 -3.66 -7.91
N GLN A 26 -12.15 -4.32 -6.95
CA GLN A 26 -11.94 -3.75 -5.62
C GLN A 26 -11.10 -2.46 -5.75
N PRO A 27 -11.41 -1.42 -4.98
CA PRO A 27 -10.61 -0.22 -4.95
C PRO A 27 -9.21 -0.51 -4.39
N THR A 28 -8.23 0.24 -4.86
CA THR A 28 -6.89 0.27 -4.27
C THR A 28 -6.81 1.48 -3.34
N ARG A 29 -6.30 1.27 -2.13
CA ARG A 29 -6.03 2.30 -1.14
C ARG A 29 -4.54 2.41 -0.91
N ILE A 30 -4.00 3.60 -1.05
CA ILE A 30 -2.59 3.88 -0.78
C ILE A 30 -2.53 4.91 0.34
N LEU A 31 -1.94 4.51 1.46
CA LEU A 31 -1.58 5.39 2.54
C LEU A 31 -0.10 5.73 2.42
N PHE A 32 0.19 7.01 2.22
CA PHE A 32 1.55 7.53 2.33
C PHE A 32 1.84 7.78 3.81
N LEU A 33 2.81 7.03 4.34
CA LEU A 33 3.37 7.27 5.68
C LEU A 33 4.66 8.06 5.48
N PHE A 34 4.63 9.34 5.83
CA PHE A 34 5.65 10.30 5.48
C PHE A 34 6.44 10.75 6.71
N ASP A 35 7.75 10.65 6.60
CA ASP A 35 8.69 11.08 7.62
C ASP A 35 8.83 12.60 7.61
N ALA A 36 8.59 13.22 8.75
CA ALA A 36 8.90 14.61 9.02
C ALA A 36 9.70 14.74 10.34
N SER A 37 10.53 13.75 10.63
CA SER A 37 11.50 13.83 11.72
C SER A 37 12.59 14.86 11.43
N GLN A 38 13.34 15.24 12.46
CA GLN A 38 14.35 16.27 12.36
C GLN A 38 15.45 15.94 11.34
N SER A 39 15.80 14.65 11.14
CA SER A 39 16.80 14.20 10.16
C SER A 39 16.45 14.58 8.72
N MET A 40 15.15 14.68 8.41
CA MET A 40 14.68 15.09 7.09
C MET A 40 15.04 16.53 6.71
N TYR A 41 15.50 17.34 7.66
CA TYR A 41 16.11 18.67 7.39
C TYR A 41 17.48 18.59 6.76
N ALA A 42 18.15 17.44 6.80
CA ALA A 42 19.48 17.29 6.21
C ALA A 42 19.46 17.58 4.71
N LYS A 43 20.50 18.27 4.26
CA LYS A 43 20.72 18.50 2.83
C LYS A 43 20.95 17.18 2.11
N TRP A 44 20.32 17.06 0.95
CA TRP A 44 20.46 15.92 0.06
C TRP A 44 20.34 16.42 -1.38
N GLU A 45 21.43 16.34 -2.15
CA GLU A 45 21.50 16.84 -3.53
C GLU A 45 21.04 18.32 -3.68
N SER A 46 19.89 18.55 -4.33
CA SER A 46 19.44 19.90 -4.69
C SER A 46 18.83 20.68 -3.53
N ASN A 47 18.31 19.98 -2.50
CA ASN A 47 17.58 20.61 -1.38
C ASN A 47 17.68 19.78 -0.09
N THR A 48 16.77 19.97 0.87
CA THR A 48 16.63 19.06 2.01
C THR A 48 15.91 17.78 1.56
N LYS A 49 16.15 16.68 2.28
CA LYS A 49 15.44 15.40 2.04
C LYS A 49 13.93 15.59 2.04
N PHE A 50 13.42 16.38 3.01
CA PHE A 50 11.99 16.68 3.13
C PHE A 50 11.44 17.37 1.89
N GLU A 51 12.09 18.44 1.42
CA GLU A 51 11.63 19.21 0.26
C GLU A 51 11.63 18.37 -1.02
N ILE A 52 12.66 17.56 -1.21
CA ILE A 52 12.75 16.65 -2.36
C ILE A 52 11.64 15.59 -2.29
N ALA A 53 11.50 14.92 -1.13
CA ALA A 53 10.47 13.91 -0.93
C ALA A 53 9.05 14.48 -1.10
N ARG A 54 8.80 15.66 -0.53
CA ARG A 54 7.54 16.39 -0.67
C ARG A 54 7.19 16.70 -2.13
N LYS A 55 8.18 17.22 -2.88
CA LYS A 55 8.00 17.55 -4.30
C LYS A 55 7.68 16.31 -5.12
N LEU A 56 8.50 15.26 -5.01
CA LEU A 56 8.34 14.03 -5.78
C LEU A 56 7.04 13.28 -5.41
N LEU A 57 6.65 13.27 -4.14
CA LEU A 57 5.35 12.74 -3.73
C LEU A 57 4.20 13.57 -4.30
N GLY A 58 4.33 14.89 -4.32
CA GLY A 58 3.34 15.79 -4.92
C GLY A 58 3.15 15.54 -6.42
N ASP A 59 4.23 15.43 -7.18
CA ASP A 59 4.20 15.14 -8.62
C ASP A 59 3.55 13.76 -8.89
N MET A 60 3.85 12.77 -8.05
CA MET A 60 3.25 11.45 -8.14
C MET A 60 1.75 11.46 -7.85
N VAL A 61 1.34 12.11 -6.77
CA VAL A 61 -0.07 12.24 -6.38
C VAL A 61 -0.89 12.88 -7.50
N ASP A 62 -0.33 13.87 -8.21
CA ASP A 62 -0.98 14.48 -9.37
C ASP A 62 -1.19 13.46 -10.51
N SER A 63 -0.22 12.61 -10.77
CA SER A 63 -0.35 11.56 -11.79
C SER A 63 -1.41 10.51 -11.45
N LEU A 64 -1.66 10.28 -10.18
CA LEU A 64 -2.63 9.29 -9.68
C LEU A 64 -4.08 9.79 -9.65
N GLN A 65 -4.31 11.10 -9.73
CA GLN A 65 -5.67 11.69 -9.60
C GLN A 65 -6.65 11.27 -10.70
N SER A 66 -6.15 10.84 -11.85
CA SER A 66 -6.99 10.38 -12.97
C SER A 66 -7.56 8.96 -12.79
N MET A 67 -7.14 8.25 -11.75
CA MET A 67 -7.51 6.85 -11.53
C MET A 67 -8.80 6.73 -10.71
N ASP A 68 -9.86 6.15 -11.32
CA ASP A 68 -11.20 6.11 -10.69
C ASP A 68 -11.31 5.17 -9.48
N ASN A 69 -10.51 4.11 -9.43
CA ASN A 69 -10.56 3.09 -8.37
C ASN A 69 -9.44 3.25 -7.34
N LEU A 70 -8.96 4.47 -7.14
CA LEU A 70 -7.87 4.76 -6.22
C LEU A 70 -8.32 5.75 -5.14
N GLU A 71 -8.03 5.40 -3.89
CA GLU A 71 -8.20 6.28 -2.73
C GLU A 71 -6.82 6.49 -2.09
N LEU A 72 -6.49 7.74 -1.81
CA LEU A 72 -5.22 8.14 -1.21
C LEU A 72 -5.44 8.66 0.19
N ALA A 73 -4.45 8.47 1.06
CA ALA A 73 -4.38 9.05 2.39
C ALA A 73 -2.95 9.49 2.71
N LEU A 74 -2.80 10.39 3.67
CA LEU A 74 -1.51 10.85 4.18
C LEU A 74 -1.50 10.76 5.70
N ARG A 75 -0.60 9.96 6.25
CA ARG A 75 -0.19 9.99 7.65
C ARG A 75 1.23 10.53 7.73
N VAL A 76 1.50 11.37 8.70
CA VAL A 76 2.82 11.98 8.90
C VAL A 76 3.25 11.75 10.34
N TYR A 77 4.52 11.53 10.56
CA TYR A 77 5.10 11.47 11.89
C TYR A 77 6.29 12.44 12.04
N GLY A 78 6.63 12.78 13.28
CA GLY A 78 7.75 13.66 13.59
C GLY A 78 7.53 15.12 13.20
N HIS A 79 6.28 15.63 13.25
CA HIS A 79 5.98 17.00 12.83
C HIS A 79 5.18 17.84 13.82
N GLN A 80 4.63 17.20 14.86
CA GLN A 80 3.76 17.90 15.83
C GLN A 80 4.54 18.40 17.03
N LYS A 81 5.65 17.76 17.36
CA LYS A 81 6.48 18.07 18.51
C LYS A 81 7.94 18.23 18.11
N HIS A 82 8.57 19.28 18.66
CA HIS A 82 9.99 19.48 18.45
C HIS A 82 10.82 18.47 19.23
N TYR A 83 11.87 17.97 18.60
CA TYR A 83 12.92 17.19 19.25
C TYR A 83 14.10 18.14 19.63
N PRO A 84 14.69 18.08 20.83
CA PRO A 84 14.23 17.39 22.03
C PRO A 84 13.07 18.09 22.74
N PRO A 85 12.25 17.41 23.56
CA PRO A 85 12.35 16.01 23.97
C PRO A 85 11.80 15.04 22.92
N GLN A 86 12.15 13.76 23.05
CA GLN A 86 11.60 12.68 22.25
C GLN A 86 10.10 12.51 22.51
N ASP A 87 9.29 12.45 21.46
CA ASP A 87 7.87 12.10 21.53
C ASP A 87 7.58 10.92 20.58
N CYS A 88 7.32 9.76 21.17
CA CYS A 88 7.08 8.52 20.44
C CYS A 88 5.63 8.33 20.01
N ASP A 89 4.73 9.23 20.34
CA ASP A 89 3.35 9.27 19.88
C ASP A 89 3.12 10.36 18.80
N ASP A 90 4.19 11.01 18.33
CA ASP A 90 4.10 12.04 17.28
C ASP A 90 3.82 11.40 15.90
N THR A 91 2.59 10.96 15.70
CA THR A 91 2.08 10.45 14.44
C THR A 91 0.61 10.85 14.25
N LYS A 92 0.22 11.26 13.03
CA LYS A 92 -1.14 11.74 12.77
C LYS A 92 -1.59 11.46 11.34
N LEU A 93 -2.85 11.00 11.21
CA LEU A 93 -3.53 10.96 9.92
C LEU A 93 -3.91 12.40 9.53
N GLU A 94 -3.16 12.97 8.59
CA GLU A 94 -3.32 14.35 8.17
C GLU A 94 -4.35 14.51 7.06
N VAL A 95 -4.45 13.54 6.17
CA VAL A 95 -5.47 13.47 5.12
C VAL A 95 -6.07 12.08 5.10
N PRO A 96 -7.36 11.90 5.46
CA PRO A 96 -8.03 10.61 5.44
C PRO A 96 -8.21 10.11 4.00
N PHE A 97 -8.50 8.80 3.86
CA PHE A 97 -8.76 8.18 2.56
C PHE A 97 -9.87 8.88 1.80
N GLY A 98 -9.60 9.15 0.54
CA GLY A 98 -10.56 9.76 -0.37
C GLY A 98 -10.12 9.68 -1.82
N LYS A 99 -11.10 9.77 -2.71
CA LYS A 99 -10.85 9.88 -4.15
C LYS A 99 -10.46 11.31 -4.50
N LYS A 100 -9.52 11.46 -5.43
CA LYS A 100 -9.11 12.78 -5.97
C LYS A 100 -8.67 13.79 -4.91
N ASN A 101 -8.19 13.32 -3.76
CA ASN A 101 -7.76 14.16 -2.65
C ASN A 101 -6.27 14.59 -2.71
N GLY A 102 -5.62 14.40 -3.85
CA GLY A 102 -4.22 14.77 -4.05
C GLY A 102 -3.92 16.24 -3.76
N GLY A 103 -4.83 17.13 -4.10
CA GLY A 103 -4.71 18.54 -3.76
C GLY A 103 -4.64 18.79 -2.24
N SER A 104 -5.44 18.06 -1.46
CA SER A 104 -5.42 18.14 0.01
C SER A 104 -4.10 17.59 0.57
N ILE A 105 -3.58 16.50 0.01
CA ILE A 105 -2.28 15.93 0.40
C ILE A 105 -1.16 16.93 0.14
N LYS A 106 -1.08 17.50 -1.07
CA LYS A 106 -0.05 18.50 -1.40
C LYS A 106 -0.14 19.74 -0.52
N LYS A 107 -1.34 20.25 -0.31
CA LYS A 107 -1.56 21.39 0.58
C LYS A 107 -1.04 21.06 1.98
N ARG A 108 -1.45 19.92 2.55
CA ARG A 108 -1.03 19.55 3.90
C ARG A 108 0.48 19.37 4.01
N LEU A 109 1.12 18.70 3.05
CA LEU A 109 2.58 18.57 3.00
C LEU A 109 3.30 19.94 2.94
N SER A 110 2.70 20.95 2.30
CA SER A 110 3.30 22.28 2.23
C SER A 110 3.23 23.05 3.55
N GLU A 111 2.38 22.65 4.47
CA GLU A 111 2.19 23.26 5.80
C GLU A 111 3.03 22.58 6.89
N ILE A 112 3.63 21.41 6.58
CA ILE A 112 4.43 20.61 7.53
C ILE A 112 5.89 21.02 7.45
N SER A 113 6.53 21.07 8.62
CA SER A 113 7.97 21.24 8.78
C SER A 113 8.54 20.08 9.59
N PRO A 114 9.62 19.44 9.14
CA PRO A 114 10.26 18.35 9.89
C PRO A 114 10.94 18.88 11.15
N ASN A 115 10.64 18.29 12.31
CA ASN A 115 11.19 18.78 13.56
C ASN A 115 11.20 17.79 14.73
N GLY A 116 10.63 16.58 14.55
CA GLY A 116 10.37 15.65 15.66
C GLY A 116 11.19 14.36 15.60
N THR A 117 10.68 13.37 16.31
CA THR A 117 11.23 12.02 16.49
C THR A 117 10.79 11.10 15.33
N THR A 118 11.37 9.90 15.26
CA THR A 118 11.11 8.89 14.21
C THR A 118 10.39 7.64 14.77
N PRO A 119 9.07 7.71 15.14
CA PRO A 119 8.31 6.60 15.71
C PRO A 119 7.68 5.74 14.59
N ILE A 120 8.49 4.99 13.84
CA ILE A 120 8.04 4.20 12.68
C ILE A 120 7.07 3.09 13.10
N ALA A 121 7.42 2.29 14.12
CA ALA A 121 6.59 1.19 14.58
C ALA A 121 5.21 1.68 15.04
N ARG A 122 5.16 2.73 15.85
CA ARG A 122 3.92 3.35 16.30
C ARG A 122 3.09 3.88 15.13
N SER A 123 3.74 4.51 14.17
CA SER A 123 3.08 5.07 12.99
C SER A 123 2.51 3.98 12.07
N LEU A 124 3.19 2.86 11.91
CA LEU A 124 2.68 1.69 11.19
C LEU A 124 1.48 1.07 11.91
N GLU A 125 1.52 0.96 13.25
CA GLU A 125 0.42 0.42 14.05
C GLU A 125 -0.85 1.25 13.88
N GLU A 126 -0.73 2.56 14.04
CA GLU A 126 -1.84 3.52 13.83
C GLU A 126 -2.36 3.49 12.39
N SER A 127 -1.47 3.35 11.41
CA SER A 127 -1.83 3.24 10.00
C SER A 127 -2.79 2.08 9.72
N GLY A 128 -2.68 0.99 10.48
CA GLY A 128 -3.59 -0.15 10.38
C GLY A 128 -5.05 0.19 10.76
N GLY A 129 -5.24 1.19 11.61
CA GLY A 129 -6.55 1.70 12.02
C GLY A 129 -7.15 2.72 11.05
N ASP A 130 -6.35 3.31 10.18
CA ASP A 130 -6.78 4.35 9.24
C ASP A 130 -7.57 3.80 8.05
N PHE A 131 -7.36 2.52 7.70
CA PHE A 131 -8.04 1.92 6.55
C PHE A 131 -9.52 1.69 6.81
N PRO A 132 -10.41 2.12 5.89
CA PRO A 132 -11.82 1.75 5.93
C PRO A 132 -12.02 0.22 5.93
N LYS A 133 -13.07 -0.25 6.59
CA LYS A 133 -13.31 -1.69 6.83
C LYS A 133 -13.85 -2.44 5.60
N ASP A 134 -14.36 -1.73 4.61
CA ASP A 134 -14.87 -2.34 3.37
C ASP A 134 -13.72 -2.95 2.55
N PRO A 135 -13.99 -4.02 1.79
CA PRO A 135 -12.97 -4.73 1.04
C PRO A 135 -12.25 -3.83 0.03
N ALA A 136 -10.93 -3.78 0.15
CA ALA A 136 -10.06 -3.04 -0.75
C ALA A 136 -8.65 -3.65 -0.74
N ARG A 137 -7.85 -3.30 -1.74
CA ARG A 137 -6.42 -3.57 -1.72
C ARG A 137 -5.72 -2.44 -0.96
N ASN A 138 -5.27 -2.72 0.24
CA ASN A 138 -4.67 -1.74 1.14
C ASN A 138 -3.13 -1.80 1.06
N ILE A 139 -2.49 -0.64 0.88
CA ILE A 139 -1.05 -0.50 0.69
C ILE A 139 -0.57 0.66 1.53
N ILE A 140 0.53 0.48 2.26
CA ILE A 140 1.30 1.56 2.88
C ILE A 140 2.58 1.76 2.08
N ILE A 141 2.89 3.02 1.78
CA ILE A 141 4.18 3.45 1.23
C ILE A 141 4.84 4.30 2.31
N LEU A 142 5.88 3.75 2.93
CA LEU A 142 6.69 4.46 3.92
C LEU A 142 7.83 5.19 3.22
N ILE A 143 7.90 6.49 3.42
CA ILE A 143 8.98 7.36 2.94
C ILE A 143 9.73 7.87 4.16
N THR A 144 10.99 7.48 4.32
CA THR A 144 11.79 7.80 5.50
C THR A 144 13.27 7.95 5.14
N ASP A 145 14.00 8.71 5.94
CA ASP A 145 15.46 8.79 5.86
C ASP A 145 16.15 8.20 7.10
N GLY A 146 15.36 7.65 8.03
CA GLY A 146 15.83 7.22 9.33
C GLY A 146 15.39 5.81 9.71
N ILE A 147 15.78 5.45 10.92
CA ILE A 147 15.44 4.20 11.61
C ILE A 147 14.49 4.47 12.76
N GLU A 148 13.89 3.41 13.29
CA GLU A 148 13.09 3.47 14.51
C GLU A 148 13.92 4.05 15.69
N GLU A 149 13.44 5.13 16.29
CA GLU A 149 14.09 5.79 17.42
C GLU A 149 13.37 5.59 18.76
N CYS A 150 12.18 4.98 18.73
CA CYS A 150 11.29 4.85 19.89
C CYS A 150 11.28 3.45 20.51
N ASN A 151 12.29 2.63 20.26
CA ASN A 151 12.38 1.24 20.72
C ASN A 151 11.20 0.35 20.27
N GLY A 152 10.46 0.76 19.26
CA GLY A 152 9.44 -0.07 18.64
C GLY A 152 10.03 -1.14 17.73
N ASP A 153 9.22 -2.14 17.36
CA ASP A 153 9.60 -3.18 16.41
C ASP A 153 8.75 -3.08 15.15
N PRO A 154 9.23 -2.40 14.09
CA PRO A 154 8.51 -2.28 12.83
C PRO A 154 8.20 -3.64 12.20
N CYS A 155 9.06 -4.66 12.43
CA CYS A 155 8.86 -6.01 11.92
C CYS A 155 7.67 -6.69 12.57
N ALA A 156 7.58 -6.64 13.89
CA ALA A 156 6.46 -7.21 14.63
C ALA A 156 5.14 -6.55 14.23
N VAL A 157 5.13 -5.22 14.09
CA VAL A 157 3.95 -4.48 13.65
C VAL A 157 3.55 -4.87 12.21
N SER A 158 4.50 -4.94 11.28
CA SER A 158 4.24 -5.37 9.91
C SER A 158 3.62 -6.77 9.86
N ALA A 159 4.19 -7.73 10.60
CA ALA A 159 3.65 -9.08 10.70
C ALA A 159 2.23 -9.12 11.30
N MET A 160 1.95 -8.26 12.29
CA MET A 160 0.62 -8.14 12.91
C MET A 160 -0.40 -7.59 11.90
N LEU A 161 -0.06 -6.57 11.13
CA LEU A 161 -0.92 -6.00 10.10
C LEU A 161 -1.26 -7.03 9.02
N GLN A 162 -0.28 -7.81 8.58
CA GLN A 162 -0.49 -8.90 7.63
C GLN A 162 -1.42 -10.00 8.17
N LYS A 163 -1.26 -10.40 9.45
CA LYS A 163 -2.11 -11.40 10.12
C LYS A 163 -3.56 -10.95 10.28
N ARG A 164 -3.83 -9.66 10.34
CA ARG A 164 -5.19 -9.10 10.42
C ARG A 164 -5.94 -9.15 9.08
N GLY A 165 -5.38 -9.81 8.06
CA GLY A 165 -5.97 -9.88 6.72
C GLY A 165 -5.87 -8.56 5.95
N ILE A 166 -5.15 -7.58 6.49
CA ILE A 166 -4.76 -6.40 5.76
C ILE A 166 -3.64 -6.85 4.83
N VAL A 167 -3.92 -6.98 3.55
CA VAL A 167 -2.91 -7.32 2.54
C VAL A 167 -2.02 -6.10 2.39
N LEU A 168 -1.11 -5.94 3.34
CA LEU A 168 -0.24 -4.81 3.49
C LEU A 168 1.16 -5.28 3.14
N LYS A 169 1.69 -4.75 2.05
CA LYS A 169 3.13 -4.77 1.81
C LYS A 169 3.59 -3.33 1.94
N PRO A 170 4.12 -2.93 3.10
CA PRO A 170 4.73 -1.63 3.21
C PRO A 170 5.92 -1.56 2.24
N PHE A 171 5.96 -0.52 1.44
CA PHE A 171 7.11 -0.21 0.62
C PHE A 171 7.91 0.86 1.35
N VAL A 172 9.18 0.60 1.59
CA VAL A 172 10.08 1.53 2.25
C VAL A 172 10.97 2.18 1.21
N ILE A 173 10.92 3.49 1.13
CA ILE A 173 11.83 4.26 0.28
C ILE A 173 12.80 5.00 1.18
N GLY A 174 14.03 4.51 1.23
CA GLY A 174 15.09 5.12 2.01
C GLY A 174 15.72 6.29 1.27
N LEU A 175 15.92 7.40 1.97
CA LEU A 175 16.57 8.59 1.45
C LEU A 175 18.03 8.64 1.94
N GLY A 176 18.92 7.93 1.26
CA GLY A 176 20.34 7.87 1.61
C GLY A 176 20.62 7.15 2.94
N ILE A 177 19.85 6.11 3.25
CA ILE A 177 20.02 5.29 4.44
C ILE A 177 21.27 4.40 4.28
N ASN A 178 22.04 4.25 5.36
CA ASN A 178 23.19 3.34 5.38
C ASN A 178 22.71 1.88 5.27
N LYS A 179 23.48 1.06 4.52
CA LYS A 179 23.19 -0.38 4.32
C LYS A 179 23.03 -1.19 5.61
N ASP A 180 23.63 -0.76 6.71
CA ASP A 180 23.47 -1.42 8.00
C ASP A 180 22.05 -1.31 8.58
N PHE A 181 21.28 -0.33 8.15
CA PHE A 181 19.88 -0.13 8.53
C PHE A 181 18.90 -0.94 7.69
N LEU A 182 19.32 -1.46 6.53
CA LEU A 182 18.48 -2.28 5.64
C LEU A 182 17.86 -3.48 6.36
N LYS A 183 18.61 -4.10 7.26
CA LYS A 183 18.17 -5.26 8.05
C LYS A 183 16.92 -4.99 8.89
N GLN A 184 16.70 -3.74 9.28
CA GLN A 184 15.52 -3.37 10.08
C GLN A 184 14.24 -3.29 9.22
N PHE A 185 14.38 -3.17 7.91
CA PHE A 185 13.24 -3.03 7.00
C PHE A 185 13.00 -4.24 6.11
N GLU A 186 13.92 -5.21 6.03
CA GLU A 186 13.75 -6.43 5.22
C GLU A 186 12.46 -7.20 5.54
N CYS A 187 12.06 -7.17 6.82
CA CYS A 187 10.84 -7.81 7.32
C CYS A 187 9.59 -6.95 7.15
N VAL A 188 9.75 -5.63 6.94
CA VAL A 188 8.63 -4.68 6.85
C VAL A 188 8.00 -4.72 5.46
N GLY A 189 8.81 -4.95 4.42
CA GLY A 189 8.32 -5.03 3.04
C GLY A 189 9.43 -4.89 2.01
N ASN A 190 9.05 -4.54 0.79
CA ASN A 190 10.02 -4.28 -0.27
C ASN A 190 10.73 -2.94 0.02
N TYR A 191 12.03 -3.01 0.16
CA TYR A 191 12.87 -1.85 0.38
C TYR A 191 13.47 -1.34 -0.94
N PHE A 192 13.42 -0.02 -1.11
CA PHE A 192 14.03 0.68 -2.23
C PHE A 192 14.98 1.75 -1.68
N ASP A 193 16.27 1.57 -1.89
CA ASP A 193 17.27 2.59 -1.56
C ASP A 193 17.36 3.64 -2.68
N ALA A 194 17.18 4.89 -2.31
CA ALA A 194 17.32 6.01 -3.21
C ALA A 194 18.54 6.84 -2.79
N ALA A 195 19.68 6.60 -3.43
CA ALA A 195 20.89 7.35 -3.16
C ALA A 195 20.86 8.79 -3.75
N ASN A 196 19.91 9.07 -4.66
CA ASN A 196 19.71 10.38 -5.28
C ASN A 196 18.25 10.59 -5.71
N GLU A 197 17.90 11.83 -6.08
CA GLU A 197 16.54 12.23 -6.48
C GLU A 197 15.98 11.39 -7.64
N SER A 198 16.80 11.09 -8.64
CA SER A 198 16.40 10.28 -9.80
C SER A 198 16.04 8.86 -9.39
N GLN A 199 16.82 8.24 -8.52
CA GLN A 199 16.53 6.91 -7.98
C GLN A 199 15.28 6.91 -7.10
N PHE A 200 15.06 7.97 -6.31
CA PHE A 200 13.85 8.11 -5.52
C PHE A 200 12.60 8.18 -6.41
N GLN A 201 12.65 8.97 -7.48
CA GLN A 201 11.55 9.03 -8.44
C GLN A 201 11.31 7.69 -9.13
N GLN A 202 12.37 6.98 -9.51
CA GLN A 202 12.25 5.63 -10.10
C GLN A 202 11.64 4.64 -9.10
N ALA A 203 12.10 4.64 -7.85
CA ALA A 203 11.56 3.79 -6.79
C ALA A 203 10.06 4.05 -6.58
N LEU A 204 9.63 5.30 -6.49
CA LEU A 204 8.23 5.67 -6.39
C LEU A 204 7.41 5.13 -7.58
N ASN A 205 7.91 5.29 -8.80
CA ASN A 205 7.22 4.80 -10.00
C ASN A 205 7.09 3.27 -10.01
N ILE A 206 8.15 2.55 -9.60
CA ILE A 206 8.12 1.09 -9.49
C ILE A 206 7.09 0.65 -8.45
N VAL A 207 7.12 1.24 -7.26
CA VAL A 207 6.21 0.95 -6.16
C VAL A 207 4.76 1.17 -6.58
N ILE A 208 4.46 2.30 -7.21
CA ILE A 208 3.12 2.61 -7.69
C ILE A 208 2.68 1.64 -8.79
N THR A 209 3.56 1.34 -9.73
CA THR A 209 3.25 0.38 -10.79
C THR A 209 2.91 -1.00 -10.18
N GLN A 210 3.68 -1.46 -9.22
CA GLN A 210 3.41 -2.72 -8.50
C GLN A 210 2.12 -2.63 -7.66
N ALA A 211 1.87 -1.48 -7.04
CA ALA A 211 0.66 -1.23 -6.26
C ALA A 211 -0.60 -1.22 -7.11
N LEU A 212 -0.53 -0.74 -8.34
CA LEU A 212 -1.68 -0.61 -9.25
C LEU A 212 -1.90 -1.84 -10.13
N ASN A 213 -0.85 -2.62 -10.38
CA ASN A 213 -0.95 -3.84 -11.18
C ASN A 213 -1.62 -4.95 -10.38
N ASN A 214 -2.86 -5.28 -10.75
CA ASN A 214 -3.55 -6.47 -10.28
C ASN A 214 -3.06 -7.67 -11.10
N THR A 215 -1.95 -8.27 -10.72
CA THR A 215 -1.56 -9.56 -11.27
C THR A 215 -2.19 -10.66 -10.42
N SER A 216 -3.21 -11.32 -10.92
CA SER A 216 -3.73 -12.56 -10.35
C SER A 216 -3.14 -13.72 -11.11
N ILE A 217 -2.57 -14.68 -10.40
CA ILE A 217 -2.15 -15.96 -10.96
C ILE A 217 -3.17 -16.99 -10.51
N GLN A 218 -3.80 -17.66 -11.46
CA GLN A 218 -4.63 -18.82 -11.17
C GLN A 218 -3.77 -20.07 -11.37
N VAL A 219 -3.55 -20.81 -10.30
CA VAL A 219 -2.85 -22.11 -10.35
C VAL A 219 -3.90 -23.20 -10.22
N ASN A 220 -4.04 -23.99 -11.27
CA ASN A 220 -4.90 -25.17 -11.28
C ASN A 220 -4.03 -26.41 -11.06
N LEU A 221 -4.24 -27.11 -9.95
CA LEU A 221 -3.62 -28.40 -9.72
C LEU A 221 -4.45 -29.45 -10.46
N ILE A 222 -3.82 -30.15 -11.38
CA ILE A 222 -4.43 -31.19 -12.18
C ILE A 222 -3.69 -32.52 -11.95
N ASP A 223 -4.42 -33.63 -12.02
CA ASP A 223 -3.84 -34.97 -12.01
C ASP A 223 -3.19 -35.31 -13.36
N ALA A 224 -2.65 -36.50 -13.46
CA ALA A 224 -2.03 -37.00 -14.70
C ALA A 224 -2.98 -37.08 -15.90
N TYR A 225 -4.27 -36.97 -15.68
CA TYR A 225 -5.34 -36.98 -16.69
C TYR A 225 -5.92 -35.62 -16.98
N GLY A 226 -5.33 -34.56 -16.40
CA GLY A 226 -5.77 -33.16 -16.60
C GLY A 226 -7.01 -32.75 -15.81
N LYS A 227 -7.44 -33.54 -14.81
CA LYS A 227 -8.57 -33.20 -13.94
C LYS A 227 -8.10 -32.47 -12.69
N PRO A 228 -8.90 -31.54 -12.15
CA PRO A 228 -8.59 -30.94 -10.85
C PRO A 228 -8.40 -32.02 -9.79
N SER A 229 -7.23 -32.04 -9.14
CA SER A 229 -6.85 -33.08 -8.20
C SER A 229 -7.10 -32.70 -6.76
N GLU A 230 -6.90 -31.42 -6.41
CA GLU A 230 -6.95 -30.95 -5.03
C GLU A 230 -7.59 -29.56 -4.94
N THR A 231 -8.25 -29.29 -3.81
CA THR A 231 -8.75 -27.97 -3.44
C THR A 231 -8.09 -27.54 -2.13
N ASN A 232 -7.84 -26.23 -1.97
CA ASN A 232 -7.25 -25.64 -0.75
C ASN A 232 -5.85 -26.16 -0.38
N VAL A 233 -5.01 -26.45 -1.37
CA VAL A 233 -3.61 -26.81 -1.13
C VAL A 233 -2.83 -25.53 -0.77
N PRO A 234 -2.18 -25.47 0.41
CA PRO A 234 -1.32 -24.35 0.74
C PRO A 234 -0.11 -24.31 -0.17
N MET A 235 0.09 -23.17 -0.82
CA MET A 235 1.24 -22.94 -1.72
C MET A 235 2.05 -21.76 -1.19
N THR A 236 3.38 -21.91 -1.20
CA THR A 236 4.31 -20.83 -0.87
C THR A 236 5.07 -20.45 -2.13
N PHE A 237 5.02 -19.18 -2.50
CA PHE A 237 5.80 -18.64 -3.62
C PHE A 237 7.00 -17.88 -3.03
N TYR A 238 8.19 -18.16 -3.53
CA TYR A 238 9.44 -17.52 -3.12
C TYR A 238 9.89 -16.49 -4.16
#